data_55763fab94ad7f3ba8f338375bce9eb7
#
_entry.id   55763fab94ad7f3ba8f338375bce9eb7
#
_cell.length_a   1.000
_cell.length_b   1.000
_cell.length_c   1.000
_cell.angle_alpha   90.00
_cell.angle_beta   90.00
_cell.angle_gamma   90.00
#
_symmetry.space_group_name_H-M   'P 1'
#
loop_
_entity.id
_entity.type
_entity.pdbx_description
1 polymer ?
#
loop_
_entity_poly.entity_id
_entity_poly.type
_entity_poly.pdbx_seq_one_letter_code
_entity_poly.pdbx_strand_id
1 'polypeptide(L)'
;MVTLVVAAACVAIGRGLAVVYRGIHERTVTLFSRRGWKARGSVTTLTATSVTALGVVLAWVVVSSGAVIFLDARWEVRNSSMDPELPAPTSELRSGGPGSLVAWEDVGSKGRMVVGTGPTAAEIAAVTGEPAVEPIRIYVGLKSASTYEERAALAVEELDRTHAADRAVVVLPGLTGTGWLEPQAIDSIEYLHSGDTAMVAAQYSVSPSWVSSIFHPEQSVAGTKALYEAVHEWWSALPEGHRPQLVVYGVSLGAEAIQQVFGTADALIGGVEGGIFAGTPAGTPLSTQLRAQRDPGTPVVEPVVSTVPQVQFFADAASVAEFAGEWPAPRIAFLEHGNDPVVWMDFSIFYRKPEWLAAGQRSPAISDQMVFIPLVTGLQGLADMAMAEGVPDDAGHRYGDATFFAWIEVTGNGGLSQAALDRIQTVIDAYDTEAPIGQ
;
A
#
# COMPACT_ATOMS: atom_id res chain seq x y z
N MET A 1 20.97 -23.11 4.11
CA MET A 1 21.99 -22.30 4.80
C MET A 1 21.36 -21.26 5.74
N VAL A 2 20.37 -20.50 5.31
CA VAL A 2 19.66 -19.50 6.12
C VAL A 2 19.05 -20.11 7.39
N THR A 3 18.37 -21.25 7.30
CA THR A 3 17.72 -21.93 8.43
C THR A 3 18.70 -22.31 9.55
N LEU A 4 19.91 -22.74 9.19
CA LEU A 4 20.96 -23.08 10.15
C LEU A 4 21.53 -21.85 10.86
N VAL A 5 21.65 -20.73 10.15
CA VAL A 5 22.10 -19.45 10.72
C VAL A 5 21.05 -18.91 11.70
N VAL A 6 19.78 -18.94 11.32
CA VAL A 6 18.67 -18.52 12.20
C VAL A 6 18.60 -19.41 13.44
N ALA A 7 18.69 -20.73 13.29
CA ALA A 7 18.68 -21.66 14.42
C ALA A 7 19.89 -21.41 15.36
N ALA A 8 21.08 -21.20 14.81
CA ALA A 8 22.28 -20.89 15.59
C ALA A 8 22.14 -19.55 16.34
N ALA A 9 21.57 -18.52 15.71
CA ALA A 9 21.29 -17.24 16.33
C ALA A 9 20.27 -17.37 17.49
N CYS A 10 19.17 -18.10 17.28
CA CYS A 10 18.19 -18.37 18.34
C CYS A 10 18.81 -19.11 19.54
N VAL A 11 19.66 -20.10 19.29
CA VAL A 11 20.38 -20.82 20.36
C VAL A 11 21.35 -19.89 21.10
N ALA A 12 22.10 -19.06 20.40
CA ALA A 12 23.04 -18.10 21.00
C ALA A 12 22.31 -17.06 21.86
N ILE A 13 21.19 -16.49 21.37
CA ILE A 13 20.32 -15.58 22.12
C ILE A 13 19.76 -16.26 23.37
N GLY A 14 19.21 -17.47 23.24
CA GLY A 14 18.67 -18.23 24.38
C GLY A 14 19.73 -18.51 25.46
N ARG A 15 20.97 -18.86 25.06
CA ARG A 15 22.10 -19.04 25.98
C ARG A 15 22.50 -17.72 26.67
N GLY A 16 22.55 -16.62 25.92
CA GLY A 16 22.82 -15.29 26.46
C GLY A 16 21.81 -14.89 27.53
N LEU A 17 20.52 -15.04 27.22
CA LEU A 17 19.41 -14.77 28.15
C LEU A 17 19.50 -15.65 29.40
N ALA A 18 19.84 -16.93 29.28
CA ALA A 18 20.00 -17.82 30.42
C ALA A 18 21.18 -17.43 31.33
N VAL A 19 22.26 -16.88 30.78
CA VAL A 19 23.39 -16.36 31.53
C VAL A 19 22.98 -15.08 32.28
N VAL A 20 22.33 -14.14 31.62
CA VAL A 20 21.83 -12.90 32.22
C VAL A 20 20.82 -13.21 33.34
N TYR A 21 19.87 -14.09 33.07
CA TYR A 21 18.88 -14.52 34.08
C TYR A 21 19.56 -15.09 35.32
N ARG A 22 20.52 -16.00 35.15
CA ARG A 22 21.26 -16.61 36.29
C ARG A 22 21.99 -15.53 37.11
N GLY A 23 22.69 -14.62 36.45
CA GLY A 23 23.39 -13.54 37.13
C GLY A 23 22.45 -12.60 37.91
N ILE A 24 21.27 -12.27 37.35
CA ILE A 24 20.23 -11.47 38.04
C ILE A 24 19.66 -12.27 39.23
N HIS A 25 19.36 -13.55 39.05
CA HIS A 25 18.82 -14.41 40.09
C HIS A 25 19.78 -14.52 41.30
N GLU A 26 21.06 -14.81 41.07
CA GLU A 26 22.07 -14.87 42.09
C GLU A 26 22.25 -13.55 42.86
N ARG A 27 22.26 -12.43 42.16
CA ARG A 27 22.30 -11.09 42.76
C ARG A 27 21.07 -10.81 43.61
N THR A 28 19.89 -11.18 43.11
CA THR A 28 18.62 -11.01 43.84
C THR A 28 18.61 -11.83 45.13
N VAL A 29 19.01 -13.10 45.09
CA VAL A 29 19.16 -13.96 46.26
C VAL A 29 20.13 -13.36 47.26
N THR A 30 21.28 -12.86 46.81
CA THR A 30 22.30 -12.24 47.66
C THR A 30 21.80 -10.95 48.33
N LEU A 31 21.08 -10.11 47.60
CA LEU A 31 20.50 -8.87 48.12
C LEU A 31 19.44 -9.14 49.20
N PHE A 32 18.56 -10.11 48.97
CA PHE A 32 17.52 -10.48 49.94
C PHE A 32 18.15 -11.07 51.22
N SER A 33 19.17 -11.95 51.06
CA SER A 33 19.87 -12.54 52.20
C SER A 33 20.62 -11.51 53.06
N ARG A 34 21.27 -10.52 52.41
CA ARG A 34 21.96 -9.41 53.11
C ARG A 34 21.02 -8.52 53.92
N ARG A 35 19.74 -8.39 53.51
CA ARG A 35 18.70 -7.64 54.20
C ARG A 35 17.94 -8.46 55.25
N GLY A 36 18.37 -9.69 55.53
CA GLY A 36 17.73 -10.58 56.50
C GLY A 36 16.33 -11.08 56.04
N TRP A 37 15.96 -10.89 54.79
CA TRP A 37 14.67 -11.33 54.28
C TRP A 37 14.76 -12.80 53.87
N LYS A 38 14.03 -13.66 54.58
CA LYS A 38 13.80 -15.04 54.18
C LYS A 38 12.77 -15.08 53.03
N ALA A 39 13.16 -14.56 51.86
CA ALA A 39 12.31 -14.65 50.69
C ALA A 39 12.14 -16.12 50.26
N ARG A 40 10.90 -16.57 50.08
CA ARG A 40 10.61 -17.87 49.47
C ARG A 40 11.22 -17.87 48.07
N GLY A 41 11.79 -19.01 47.64
CA GLY A 41 12.42 -19.15 46.33
C GLY A 41 11.54 -18.64 45.16
N SER A 42 10.20 -18.74 45.28
CA SER A 42 9.25 -18.19 44.36
C SER A 42 9.33 -16.66 44.17
N VAL A 43 9.61 -15.89 45.23
CA VAL A 43 9.70 -14.42 45.14
C VAL A 43 10.98 -14.00 44.44
N THR A 44 12.12 -14.66 44.76
CA THR A 44 13.40 -14.34 44.07
C THR A 44 13.37 -14.72 42.62
N THR A 45 12.73 -15.84 42.24
CA THR A 45 12.54 -16.26 40.87
C THR A 45 11.64 -15.27 40.14
N LEU A 46 10.50 -14.89 40.69
CA LEU A 46 9.57 -13.93 40.09
C LEU A 46 10.27 -12.58 39.82
N THR A 47 11.00 -12.06 40.86
CA THR A 47 11.74 -10.80 40.72
C THR A 47 12.80 -10.90 39.60
N ALA A 48 13.59 -11.98 39.58
CA ALA A 48 14.61 -12.18 38.55
C ALA A 48 13.99 -12.29 37.16
N THR A 49 12.88 -13.01 37.01
CA THR A 49 12.15 -13.14 35.75
C THR A 49 11.62 -11.78 35.27
N SER A 50 10.99 -11.01 36.17
CA SER A 50 10.45 -9.69 35.81
C SER A 50 11.56 -8.70 35.43
N VAL A 51 12.67 -8.65 36.15
CA VAL A 51 13.81 -7.78 35.83
C VAL A 51 14.46 -8.19 34.51
N THR A 52 14.61 -9.50 34.27
CA THR A 52 15.16 -10.01 32.99
C THR A 52 14.22 -9.66 31.82
N ALA A 53 12.92 -9.90 31.98
CA ALA A 53 11.92 -9.56 30.96
C ALA A 53 11.93 -8.06 30.64
N LEU A 54 11.94 -7.21 31.67
CA LEU A 54 12.02 -5.75 31.48
C LEU A 54 13.32 -5.35 30.78
N GLY A 55 14.45 -5.93 31.18
CA GLY A 55 15.75 -5.68 30.52
C GLY A 55 15.77 -6.09 29.06
N VAL A 56 15.14 -7.22 28.71
CA VAL A 56 14.99 -7.68 27.33
C VAL A 56 14.11 -6.72 26.53
N VAL A 57 12.99 -6.30 27.08
CA VAL A 57 12.10 -5.32 26.42
C VAL A 57 12.82 -3.99 26.20
N LEU A 58 13.53 -3.47 27.19
CA LEU A 58 14.30 -2.23 27.04
C LEU A 58 15.42 -2.36 26.01
N ALA A 59 16.16 -3.48 26.04
CA ALA A 59 17.19 -3.73 25.03
C ALA A 59 16.60 -3.85 23.63
N TRP A 60 15.46 -4.52 23.48
CA TRP A 60 14.72 -4.60 22.23
C TRP A 60 14.29 -3.21 21.73
N VAL A 61 13.71 -2.38 22.59
CA VAL A 61 13.31 -1.01 22.24
C VAL A 61 14.51 -0.19 21.77
N VAL A 62 15.63 -0.22 22.51
CA VAL A 62 16.84 0.54 22.14
C VAL A 62 17.44 0.05 20.82
N VAL A 63 17.54 -1.26 20.64
CA VAL A 63 18.12 -1.85 19.40
C VAL A 63 17.21 -1.59 18.20
N SER A 64 15.90 -1.80 18.35
CA SER A 64 14.94 -1.56 17.26
C SER A 64 14.86 -0.08 16.90
N SER A 65 14.79 0.82 17.89
CA SER A 65 14.80 2.27 17.61
C SER A 65 16.10 2.72 16.94
N GLY A 66 17.25 2.23 17.41
CA GLY A 66 18.54 2.53 16.79
C GLY A 66 18.66 1.99 15.37
N ALA A 67 18.13 0.78 15.12
CA ALA A 67 18.11 0.18 13.79
C ALA A 67 17.18 0.98 12.85
N VAL A 68 15.99 1.37 13.30
CA VAL A 68 15.06 2.19 12.52
C VAL A 68 15.70 3.52 12.14
N ILE A 69 16.26 4.27 13.10
CA ILE A 69 16.94 5.54 12.82
C ILE A 69 18.08 5.38 11.80
N PHE A 70 18.88 4.32 11.92
CA PHE A 70 19.96 4.05 10.99
C PHE A 70 19.45 3.70 9.59
N LEU A 71 18.40 2.92 9.51
CA LEU A 71 17.77 2.53 8.25
C LEU A 71 17.07 3.71 7.58
N ASP A 72 16.35 4.54 8.33
CA ASP A 72 15.70 5.75 7.82
C ASP A 72 16.72 6.69 7.18
N ALA A 73 17.89 6.91 7.83
CA ALA A 73 18.95 7.70 7.25
C ALA A 73 19.48 7.12 5.92
N ARG A 74 19.54 5.80 5.77
CA ARG A 74 19.94 5.15 4.53
C ARG A 74 18.89 5.29 3.44
N TRP A 75 17.60 5.13 3.80
CA TRP A 75 16.50 5.31 2.85
C TRP A 75 16.38 6.75 2.39
N GLU A 76 16.62 7.72 3.28
CA GLU A 76 16.70 9.14 2.91
C GLU A 76 17.80 9.41 1.88
N VAL A 77 19.00 8.84 2.07
CA VAL A 77 20.08 8.92 1.08
C VAL A 77 19.66 8.29 -0.24
N ARG A 78 18.99 7.13 -0.22
CA ARG A 78 18.49 6.47 -1.42
C ARG A 78 17.41 7.29 -2.11
N ASN A 79 16.45 7.84 -1.33
CA ASN A 79 15.39 8.70 -1.86
C ASN A 79 15.96 9.96 -2.56
N SER A 80 17.06 10.48 -2.06
CA SER A 80 17.74 11.65 -2.63
C SER A 80 18.67 11.31 -3.78
N SER A 81 18.96 10.02 -4.05
CA SER A 81 19.87 9.64 -5.13
C SER A 81 19.26 9.98 -6.48
N MET A 82 20.10 10.55 -7.38
CA MET A 82 19.73 10.85 -8.76
C MET A 82 20.11 9.68 -9.66
N ASP A 83 19.21 9.28 -10.52
CA ASP A 83 19.48 8.31 -11.58
C ASP A 83 19.89 9.06 -12.85
N PRO A 84 21.12 8.87 -13.37
CA PRO A 84 21.56 9.52 -14.59
C PRO A 84 20.75 9.12 -15.84
N GLU A 85 20.10 7.97 -15.82
CA GLU A 85 19.27 7.48 -16.92
C GLU A 85 17.86 8.08 -16.91
N LEU A 86 17.48 8.75 -15.80
CA LEU A 86 16.18 9.38 -15.64
C LEU A 86 16.33 10.92 -15.54
N PRO A 87 16.40 11.64 -16.67
CA PRO A 87 16.51 13.10 -16.67
C PRO A 87 15.21 13.77 -16.21
N ALA A 88 15.32 15.04 -15.83
CA ALA A 88 14.15 15.86 -15.51
C ALA A 88 13.19 15.92 -16.71
N PRO A 89 11.86 15.90 -16.46
CA PRO A 89 10.87 16.02 -17.52
C PRO A 89 11.02 17.32 -18.32
N THR A 90 10.73 17.24 -19.61
CA THR A 90 10.68 18.41 -20.50
C THR A 90 9.29 19.02 -20.60
N SER A 91 8.28 18.32 -20.09
CA SER A 91 6.89 18.77 -20.04
C SER A 91 6.65 19.71 -18.85
N GLU A 92 5.97 20.82 -19.08
CA GLU A 92 5.49 21.73 -18.05
C GLU A 92 4.38 21.12 -17.17
N LEU A 93 3.79 20.00 -17.61
CA LEU A 93 2.71 19.29 -16.94
C LEU A 93 3.19 18.21 -15.95
N ARG A 94 4.50 18.10 -15.76
CA ARG A 94 5.11 17.10 -14.86
C ARG A 94 5.95 17.79 -13.79
N SER A 95 5.84 17.31 -12.55
CA SER A 95 6.68 17.83 -11.45
C SER A 95 8.17 17.73 -11.77
N GLY A 96 8.91 18.77 -11.44
CA GLY A 96 10.34 18.89 -11.77
C GLY A 96 10.61 19.32 -13.21
N GLY A 97 9.59 19.48 -14.05
CA GLY A 97 9.69 20.04 -15.40
C GLY A 97 9.70 21.57 -15.41
N PRO A 98 9.77 22.20 -16.61
CA PRO A 98 9.77 23.66 -16.75
C PRO A 98 8.56 24.30 -16.06
N GLY A 99 8.81 25.30 -15.22
CA GLY A 99 7.75 26.04 -14.52
C GLY A 99 7.12 25.31 -13.33
N SER A 100 7.48 24.06 -13.05
CA SER A 100 7.03 23.35 -11.84
C SER A 100 7.47 24.04 -10.56
N LEU A 101 6.60 24.11 -9.57
CA LEU A 101 6.89 24.62 -8.23
C LEU A 101 7.68 23.61 -7.39
N VAL A 102 7.72 22.35 -7.84
CA VAL A 102 8.48 21.27 -7.23
C VAL A 102 9.81 21.13 -7.96
N ALA A 103 10.93 21.34 -7.26
CA ALA A 103 12.26 21.13 -7.84
C ALA A 103 12.52 19.63 -8.11
N TRP A 104 13.16 19.31 -9.24
CA TRP A 104 13.47 17.91 -9.60
C TRP A 104 14.23 17.15 -8.53
N GLU A 105 15.15 17.83 -7.85
CA GLU A 105 15.95 17.30 -6.76
C GLU A 105 15.12 16.88 -5.56
N ASP A 106 13.96 17.54 -5.34
CA ASP A 106 13.09 17.34 -4.18
C ASP A 106 11.97 16.32 -4.44
N VAL A 107 11.74 15.92 -5.69
CA VAL A 107 10.70 14.92 -6.06
C VAL A 107 10.93 13.56 -5.37
N GLY A 108 12.19 13.21 -5.08
CA GLY A 108 12.53 11.89 -4.51
C GLY A 108 12.63 10.80 -5.58
N SER A 109 13.39 9.73 -5.30
CA SER A 109 13.73 8.71 -6.31
C SER A 109 12.48 8.02 -6.89
N LYS A 110 11.50 7.68 -6.05
CA LYS A 110 10.26 7.03 -6.50
C LYS A 110 9.35 7.98 -7.27
N GLY A 111 9.22 9.22 -6.78
CA GLY A 111 8.48 10.25 -7.50
C GLY A 111 9.08 10.55 -8.88
N ARG A 112 10.41 10.59 -8.99
CA ARG A 112 11.09 10.77 -10.28
C ARG A 112 10.77 9.63 -11.27
N MET A 113 10.71 8.39 -10.80
CA MET A 113 10.23 7.28 -11.64
C MET A 113 8.81 7.56 -12.13
N VAL A 114 7.87 7.88 -11.23
CA VAL A 114 6.46 8.12 -11.58
C VAL A 114 6.29 9.25 -12.59
N VAL A 115 6.97 10.39 -12.40
CA VAL A 115 6.80 11.53 -13.31
C VAL A 115 7.67 11.45 -14.56
N GLY A 116 8.76 10.68 -14.53
CA GLY A 116 9.74 10.56 -15.62
C GLY A 116 9.44 9.47 -16.64
N THR A 117 8.72 8.39 -16.26
CA THR A 117 8.51 7.20 -17.12
C THR A 117 7.10 7.07 -17.68
N GLY A 118 6.14 7.86 -17.25
CA GLY A 118 4.77 7.76 -17.76
C GLY A 118 4.62 8.13 -19.24
N PRO A 119 3.59 7.59 -19.92
CA PRO A 119 3.40 7.79 -21.35
C PRO A 119 3.22 9.26 -21.70
N THR A 120 3.71 9.62 -22.88
CA THR A 120 3.50 10.93 -23.50
C THR A 120 2.22 10.91 -24.36
N ALA A 121 1.71 12.09 -24.69
CA ALA A 121 0.58 12.19 -25.63
C ALA A 121 0.83 11.44 -26.95
N ALA A 122 2.07 11.49 -27.47
CA ALA A 122 2.43 10.78 -28.70
C ALA A 122 2.39 9.26 -28.56
N GLU A 123 2.86 8.72 -27.43
CA GLU A 123 2.80 7.29 -27.13
C GLU A 123 1.37 6.82 -26.91
N ILE A 124 0.55 7.59 -26.18
CA ILE A 124 -0.86 7.30 -25.99
C ILE A 124 -1.58 7.28 -27.35
N ALA A 125 -1.39 8.29 -28.19
CA ALA A 125 -2.00 8.33 -29.51
C ALA A 125 -1.55 7.17 -30.42
N ALA A 126 -0.29 6.76 -30.34
CA ALA A 126 0.23 5.63 -31.11
C ALA A 126 -0.42 4.29 -30.69
N VAL A 127 -0.69 4.10 -29.40
CA VAL A 127 -1.31 2.88 -28.87
C VAL A 127 -2.82 2.88 -29.10
N THR A 128 -3.50 3.97 -28.76
CA THR A 128 -4.97 4.05 -28.84
C THR A 128 -5.46 4.21 -30.28
N GLY A 129 -4.66 4.85 -31.13
CA GLY A 129 -5.06 5.26 -32.49
C GLY A 129 -5.97 6.50 -32.50
N GLU A 130 -6.15 7.15 -31.35
CA GLU A 130 -6.98 8.35 -31.17
C GLU A 130 -6.12 9.56 -30.80
N PRO A 131 -6.58 10.79 -31.05
CA PRO A 131 -5.91 12.00 -30.56
C PRO A 131 -5.76 11.95 -29.03
N ALA A 132 -4.58 12.33 -28.54
CA ALA A 132 -4.29 12.34 -27.09
C ALA A 132 -3.69 13.68 -26.64
N VAL A 133 -3.84 13.99 -25.38
CA VAL A 133 -3.20 15.11 -24.72
C VAL A 133 -2.15 14.62 -23.73
N GLU A 134 -1.19 15.49 -23.35
CA GLU A 134 -0.16 15.12 -22.39
C GLU A 134 -0.77 14.98 -20.98
N PRO A 135 -0.60 13.83 -20.30
CA PRO A 135 -1.08 13.66 -18.94
C PRO A 135 -0.40 14.61 -17.95
N ILE A 136 -1.14 15.08 -16.96
CA ILE A 136 -0.59 15.85 -15.84
C ILE A 136 -0.12 14.87 -14.76
N ARG A 137 1.17 14.97 -14.36
CA ARG A 137 1.73 14.18 -13.27
C ARG A 137 2.35 15.05 -12.20
N ILE A 138 1.62 15.27 -11.12
CA ILE A 138 2.06 16.03 -9.95
C ILE A 138 2.52 15.07 -8.86
N TYR A 139 3.79 15.20 -8.47
CA TYR A 139 4.36 14.45 -7.38
C TYR A 139 5.19 15.38 -6.49
N VAL A 140 4.69 15.66 -5.29
CA VAL A 140 5.37 16.49 -4.29
C VAL A 140 6.23 15.59 -3.41
N GLY A 141 7.54 15.68 -3.54
CA GLY A 141 8.47 14.88 -2.77
C GLY A 141 8.59 15.34 -1.31
N LEU A 142 9.19 14.48 -0.49
CA LEU A 142 9.30 14.73 0.96
C LEU A 142 10.08 16.01 1.30
N LYS A 143 11.02 16.43 0.44
CA LYS A 143 11.87 17.63 0.63
C LYS A 143 11.25 18.91 0.09
N SER A 144 10.15 18.84 -0.64
CA SER A 144 9.52 20.01 -1.24
C SER A 144 8.92 20.96 -0.20
N ALA A 145 8.51 20.44 0.97
CA ALA A 145 8.04 21.23 2.11
C ALA A 145 8.12 20.43 3.43
N SER A 146 8.05 21.12 4.56
CA SER A 146 8.36 20.54 5.88
C SER A 146 7.24 19.71 6.48
N THR A 147 5.97 20.09 6.24
CA THR A 147 4.81 19.41 6.81
C THR A 147 3.97 18.72 5.73
N TYR A 148 3.05 17.84 6.13
CA TYR A 148 2.13 17.21 5.20
C TYR A 148 1.19 18.25 4.57
N GLU A 149 0.73 19.20 5.37
CA GLU A 149 -0.17 20.28 4.94
C GLU A 149 0.50 21.21 3.93
N GLU A 150 1.76 21.59 4.16
CA GLU A 150 2.53 22.41 3.20
C GLU A 150 2.77 21.66 1.88
N ARG A 151 3.05 20.34 1.91
CA ARG A 151 3.15 19.55 0.69
C ARG A 151 1.81 19.41 -0.03
N ALA A 152 0.72 19.25 0.71
CA ALA A 152 -0.62 19.20 0.15
C ALA A 152 -1.02 20.55 -0.50
N ALA A 153 -0.71 21.67 0.14
CA ALA A 153 -0.93 22.99 -0.43
C ALA A 153 -0.13 23.20 -1.73
N LEU A 154 1.15 22.79 -1.75
CA LEU A 154 1.99 22.84 -2.94
C LEU A 154 1.43 21.95 -4.08
N ALA A 155 0.85 20.78 -3.74
CA ALA A 155 0.20 19.91 -4.71
C ALA A 155 -1.03 20.59 -5.34
N VAL A 156 -1.83 21.34 -4.57
CA VAL A 156 -2.96 22.12 -5.07
C VAL A 156 -2.49 23.29 -5.95
N GLU A 157 -1.42 23.99 -5.57
CA GLU A 157 -0.83 25.05 -6.42
C GLU A 157 -0.35 24.48 -7.78
N GLU A 158 0.19 23.26 -7.79
CA GLU A 158 0.55 22.55 -9.04
C GLU A 158 -0.68 22.15 -9.86
N LEU A 159 -1.80 21.72 -9.23
CA LEU A 159 -3.08 21.46 -9.93
C LEU A 159 -3.59 22.72 -10.63
N ASP A 160 -3.57 23.87 -9.96
CA ASP A 160 -3.98 25.15 -10.54
C ASP A 160 -3.03 25.58 -11.68
N ARG A 161 -1.71 25.50 -11.46
CA ARG A 161 -0.70 25.85 -12.46
C ARG A 161 -0.84 25.04 -13.75
N THR A 162 -1.14 23.74 -13.62
CA THR A 162 -1.25 22.82 -14.76
C THR A 162 -2.65 22.79 -15.38
N HIS A 163 -3.59 23.58 -14.88
CA HIS A 163 -5.00 23.59 -15.30
C HIS A 163 -5.65 22.20 -15.18
N ALA A 164 -5.38 21.50 -14.08
CA ALA A 164 -5.92 20.16 -13.84
C ALA A 164 -7.46 20.13 -13.74
N ALA A 165 -8.10 21.25 -13.42
CA ALA A 165 -9.55 21.39 -13.42
C ALA A 165 -10.20 21.18 -14.80
N ASP A 166 -9.45 21.35 -15.89
CA ASP A 166 -9.92 21.17 -17.26
C ASP A 166 -9.79 19.71 -17.76
N ARG A 167 -9.31 18.80 -16.89
CA ARG A 167 -9.16 17.37 -17.22
C ARG A 167 -10.44 16.59 -16.96
N ALA A 168 -10.58 15.47 -17.66
CA ALA A 168 -11.72 14.57 -17.44
C ALA A 168 -11.64 13.87 -16.07
N VAL A 169 -10.42 13.47 -15.64
CA VAL A 169 -10.22 12.69 -14.42
C VAL A 169 -9.05 13.25 -13.60
N VAL A 170 -9.26 13.40 -12.30
CA VAL A 170 -8.19 13.62 -11.30
C VAL A 170 -8.03 12.36 -10.45
N VAL A 171 -6.82 11.79 -10.46
CA VAL A 171 -6.47 10.59 -9.69
C VAL A 171 -5.66 11.01 -8.47
N LEU A 172 -6.14 10.64 -7.29
CA LEU A 172 -5.43 10.80 -6.02
C LEU A 172 -4.96 9.43 -5.53
N PRO A 173 -3.68 9.05 -5.78
CA PRO A 173 -3.17 7.78 -5.30
C PRO A 173 -2.68 7.87 -3.86
N GLY A 174 -2.99 6.83 -3.07
CA GLY A 174 -2.32 6.53 -1.82
C GLY A 174 -0.96 5.88 -2.11
N LEU A 175 0.10 6.51 -1.67
CA LEU A 175 1.46 6.01 -1.86
C LEU A 175 1.80 4.89 -0.89
N THR A 176 2.72 4.00 -1.30
CA THR A 176 3.39 3.06 -0.39
C THR A 176 4.39 3.78 0.53
N GLY A 177 4.99 3.08 1.47
CA GLY A 177 5.90 3.68 2.45
C GLY A 177 7.08 4.45 1.86
N THR A 178 7.68 3.95 0.77
CA THR A 178 8.77 4.63 0.07
C THR A 178 8.30 5.75 -0.88
N GLY A 179 7.00 5.91 -1.05
CA GLY A 179 6.44 6.80 -2.06
C GLY A 179 6.29 6.15 -3.44
N TRP A 180 6.43 4.83 -3.52
CA TRP A 180 6.22 4.10 -4.77
C TRP A 180 4.72 4.06 -5.14
N LEU A 181 4.48 4.05 -6.43
CA LEU A 181 3.18 3.97 -7.06
C LEU A 181 3.26 2.96 -8.21
N GLU A 182 2.24 2.13 -8.37
CA GLU A 182 2.15 1.14 -9.42
C GLU A 182 2.06 1.79 -10.80
N PRO A 183 3.05 1.62 -11.69
CA PRO A 183 3.00 2.26 -13.01
C PRO A 183 1.80 1.78 -13.84
N GLN A 184 1.53 0.47 -13.85
CA GLN A 184 0.43 -0.13 -14.59
C GLN A 184 -0.92 0.52 -14.23
N ALA A 185 -1.15 0.83 -12.96
CA ALA A 185 -2.40 1.45 -12.52
C ALA A 185 -2.58 2.88 -13.05
N ILE A 186 -1.51 3.68 -13.01
CA ILE A 186 -1.58 5.08 -13.44
C ILE A 186 -1.55 5.19 -14.95
N ASP A 187 -0.70 4.43 -15.61
CA ASP A 187 -0.60 4.47 -17.07
C ASP A 187 -1.89 3.93 -17.72
N SER A 188 -2.53 2.93 -17.11
CA SER A 188 -3.83 2.41 -17.58
C SER A 188 -4.89 3.50 -17.69
N ILE A 189 -5.10 4.29 -16.64
CA ILE A 189 -6.13 5.35 -16.66
C ILE A 189 -5.74 6.47 -17.64
N GLU A 190 -4.44 6.76 -17.80
CA GLU A 190 -3.97 7.73 -18.80
C GLU A 190 -4.23 7.27 -20.22
N TYR A 191 -3.97 6.01 -20.55
CA TYR A 191 -4.32 5.43 -21.84
C TYR A 191 -5.82 5.43 -22.08
N LEU A 192 -6.63 4.99 -21.09
CA LEU A 192 -8.09 4.90 -21.19
C LEU A 192 -8.76 6.25 -21.47
N HIS A 193 -8.21 7.31 -20.89
CA HIS A 193 -8.74 8.68 -21.08
C HIS A 193 -7.94 9.51 -22.10
N SER A 194 -7.13 8.86 -22.97
CA SER A 194 -6.34 9.55 -24.00
C SER A 194 -5.47 10.69 -23.45
N GLY A 195 -4.94 10.51 -22.23
CA GLY A 195 -4.12 11.49 -21.52
C GLY A 195 -4.89 12.65 -20.85
N ASP A 196 -6.21 12.67 -20.95
CA ASP A 196 -7.05 13.70 -20.33
C ASP A 196 -7.23 13.48 -18.82
N THR A 197 -6.09 13.35 -18.13
CA THR A 197 -5.98 13.01 -16.73
C THR A 197 -5.00 13.91 -15.99
N ALA A 198 -5.19 14.02 -14.66
CA ALA A 198 -4.22 14.61 -13.75
C ALA A 198 -4.02 13.66 -12.55
N MET A 199 -2.80 13.18 -12.34
CA MET A 199 -2.40 12.45 -11.16
C MET A 199 -1.76 13.42 -10.15
N VAL A 200 -2.18 13.35 -8.87
CA VAL A 200 -1.63 14.20 -7.80
C VAL A 200 -1.27 13.37 -6.57
N ALA A 201 0.01 13.38 -6.20
CA ALA A 201 0.55 12.64 -5.09
C ALA A 201 1.51 13.48 -4.23
N ALA A 202 1.59 13.16 -2.93
CA ALA A 202 2.56 13.76 -2.03
C ALA A 202 3.23 12.69 -1.16
N GLN A 203 4.55 12.65 -1.17
CA GLN A 203 5.32 11.69 -0.39
C GLN A 203 5.23 12.00 1.11
N TYR A 204 4.96 10.97 1.93
CA TYR A 204 4.85 11.10 3.39
C TYR A 204 6.02 10.44 4.14
N SER A 205 6.74 9.51 3.51
CA SER A 205 7.83 8.75 4.13
C SER A 205 8.85 8.29 3.07
N VAL A 206 9.98 7.76 3.53
CA VAL A 206 11.01 7.10 2.72
C VAL A 206 11.19 5.64 3.09
N SER A 207 10.49 5.18 4.12
CA SER A 207 10.65 3.85 4.69
C SER A 207 9.83 2.81 3.92
N PRO A 208 10.31 1.57 3.77
CA PRO A 208 9.51 0.49 3.18
C PRO A 208 8.16 0.32 3.89
N SER A 209 7.15 -0.15 3.17
CA SER A 209 5.77 -0.26 3.68
C SER A 209 5.68 -1.05 4.98
N TRP A 210 6.39 -2.17 5.11
CA TRP A 210 6.40 -2.98 6.33
C TRP A 210 7.01 -2.25 7.54
N VAL A 211 8.00 -1.36 7.32
CA VAL A 211 8.58 -0.52 8.38
C VAL A 211 7.59 0.56 8.78
N SER A 212 7.04 1.27 7.80
CA SER A 212 6.02 2.29 8.03
C SER A 212 4.81 1.71 8.78
N SER A 213 4.31 0.55 8.37
CA SER A 213 3.16 -0.11 9.00
C SER A 213 3.42 -0.54 10.46
N ILE A 214 4.64 -0.96 10.81
CA ILE A 214 4.96 -1.44 12.16
C ILE A 214 5.40 -0.29 13.09
N PHE A 215 6.21 0.63 12.59
CA PHE A 215 6.89 1.63 13.44
C PHE A 215 6.30 3.04 13.32
N HIS A 216 5.62 3.34 12.22
CA HIS A 216 5.08 4.68 11.94
C HIS A 216 3.70 4.61 11.24
N PRO A 217 2.74 3.80 11.74
CA PRO A 217 1.46 3.58 11.06
C PRO A 217 0.65 4.88 10.85
N GLU A 218 0.87 5.88 11.69
CA GLU A 218 0.17 7.16 11.62
C GLU A 218 0.63 8.04 10.45
N GLN A 219 1.85 7.87 9.92
CA GLN A 219 2.41 8.74 8.89
C GLN A 219 1.67 8.59 7.55
N SER A 220 1.36 7.35 7.16
CA SER A 220 0.64 7.08 5.91
C SER A 220 -0.75 7.71 5.93
N VAL A 221 -1.47 7.56 7.04
CA VAL A 221 -2.82 8.13 7.19
C VAL A 221 -2.77 9.65 7.26
N ALA A 222 -1.85 10.24 8.05
CA ALA A 222 -1.74 11.68 8.19
C ALA A 222 -1.36 12.36 6.87
N GLY A 223 -0.37 11.82 6.14
CA GLY A 223 0.05 12.38 4.85
C GLY A 223 -1.04 12.24 3.78
N THR A 224 -1.67 11.07 3.67
CA THR A 224 -2.77 10.84 2.73
C THR A 224 -3.98 11.72 3.05
N LYS A 225 -4.30 11.89 4.34
CA LYS A 225 -5.40 12.75 4.79
C LYS A 225 -5.18 14.21 4.42
N ALA A 226 -3.99 14.74 4.70
CA ALA A 226 -3.66 16.14 4.39
C ALA A 226 -3.80 16.40 2.88
N LEU A 227 -3.30 15.48 2.05
CA LEU A 227 -3.42 15.61 0.59
C LEU A 227 -4.88 15.51 0.14
N TYR A 228 -5.62 14.49 0.63
CA TYR A 228 -7.03 14.32 0.27
C TYR A 228 -7.87 15.54 0.65
N GLU A 229 -7.73 16.03 1.87
CA GLU A 229 -8.51 17.19 2.34
C GLU A 229 -8.24 18.44 1.49
N ALA A 230 -6.97 18.72 1.17
CA ALA A 230 -6.60 19.87 0.34
C ALA A 230 -7.12 19.74 -1.11
N VAL A 231 -6.94 18.56 -1.72
CA VAL A 231 -7.41 18.29 -3.09
C VAL A 231 -8.95 18.28 -3.16
N HIS A 232 -9.62 17.69 -2.17
CA HIS A 232 -11.08 17.66 -2.12
C HIS A 232 -11.67 19.06 -1.89
N GLU A 233 -11.04 19.91 -1.08
CA GLU A 233 -11.44 21.31 -0.91
C GLU A 233 -11.30 22.07 -2.23
N TRP A 234 -10.15 21.95 -2.91
CA TRP A 234 -9.92 22.51 -4.24
C TRP A 234 -10.97 22.04 -5.25
N TRP A 235 -11.19 20.72 -5.33
CA TRP A 235 -12.15 20.12 -6.25
C TRP A 235 -13.59 20.57 -5.96
N SER A 236 -13.98 20.64 -4.69
CA SER A 236 -15.32 21.06 -4.28
C SER A 236 -15.60 22.54 -4.58
N ALA A 237 -14.56 23.38 -4.64
CA ALA A 237 -14.67 24.78 -5.01
C ALA A 237 -14.89 25.01 -6.51
N LEU A 238 -14.61 24.00 -7.36
CA LEU A 238 -14.87 24.08 -8.80
C LEU A 238 -16.38 24.09 -9.10
N PRO A 239 -16.83 24.71 -10.21
CA PRO A 239 -18.22 24.67 -10.64
C PRO A 239 -18.69 23.23 -10.89
N GLU A 240 -19.84 22.81 -10.35
CA GLU A 240 -20.34 21.43 -10.43
C GLU A 240 -20.40 20.86 -11.86
N GLY A 241 -20.72 21.64 -12.87
CA GLY A 241 -20.77 21.15 -14.26
C GLY A 241 -19.43 21.09 -14.98
N HIS A 242 -18.32 21.41 -14.30
CA HIS A 242 -16.96 21.46 -14.85
C HIS A 242 -15.94 20.80 -13.93
N ARG A 243 -16.38 19.96 -13.00
CA ARG A 243 -15.49 19.18 -12.12
C ARG A 243 -14.96 17.97 -12.87
N PRO A 244 -13.65 17.71 -12.83
CA PRO A 244 -13.12 16.42 -13.25
C PRO A 244 -13.66 15.32 -12.33
N GLN A 245 -13.75 14.09 -12.83
CA GLN A 245 -14.05 12.94 -11.98
C GLN A 245 -12.92 12.75 -10.96
N LEU A 246 -13.20 12.89 -9.66
CA LEU A 246 -12.22 12.65 -8.60
C LEU A 246 -12.22 11.18 -8.20
N VAL A 247 -11.13 10.48 -8.49
CA VAL A 247 -10.98 9.06 -8.17
C VAL A 247 -9.76 8.80 -7.29
N VAL A 248 -9.81 7.72 -6.51
CA VAL A 248 -8.70 7.29 -5.66
C VAL A 248 -8.17 5.95 -6.12
N TYR A 249 -6.87 5.75 -5.95
CA TYR A 249 -6.19 4.46 -6.16
C TYR A 249 -5.27 4.17 -4.99
N GLY A 250 -5.22 2.93 -4.54
CA GLY A 250 -4.22 2.53 -3.56
C GLY A 250 -3.88 1.05 -3.68
N VAL A 251 -2.59 0.74 -3.52
CA VAL A 251 -2.10 -0.62 -3.38
C VAL A 251 -1.46 -0.78 -1.99
N SER A 252 -1.68 -1.94 -1.35
CA SER A 252 -1.04 -2.25 -0.07
C SER A 252 -1.29 -1.16 1.00
N LEU A 253 -0.22 -0.62 1.60
CA LEU A 253 -0.29 0.46 2.59
C LEU A 253 -1.01 1.72 2.05
N GLY A 254 -0.93 2.00 0.74
CA GLY A 254 -1.67 3.09 0.12
C GLY A 254 -3.19 2.85 0.14
N ALA A 255 -3.62 1.61 -0.11
CA ALA A 255 -5.02 1.22 -0.01
C ALA A 255 -5.53 1.33 1.44
N GLU A 256 -4.74 0.87 2.40
CA GLU A 256 -5.04 1.00 3.82
C GLU A 256 -5.16 2.47 4.24
N ALA A 257 -4.20 3.31 3.84
CA ALA A 257 -4.17 4.72 4.22
C ALA A 257 -5.41 5.47 3.75
N ILE A 258 -5.80 5.31 2.48
CA ILE A 258 -7.02 5.94 1.94
C ILE A 258 -8.26 5.43 2.69
N GLN A 259 -8.40 4.13 2.90
CA GLN A 259 -9.55 3.58 3.62
C GLN A 259 -9.65 4.13 5.05
N GLN A 260 -8.50 4.34 5.73
CA GLN A 260 -8.49 4.92 7.08
C GLN A 260 -8.83 6.42 7.08
N VAL A 261 -8.52 7.16 6.02
CA VAL A 261 -8.94 8.57 5.88
C VAL A 261 -10.47 8.68 5.90
N PHE A 262 -11.16 7.82 5.18
CA PHE A 262 -12.63 7.81 5.14
C PHE A 262 -13.27 7.12 6.34
N GLY A 263 -12.71 6.01 6.78
CA GLY A 263 -13.17 5.24 7.94
C GLY A 263 -14.46 4.45 7.76
N THR A 264 -15.37 4.88 6.88
CA THR A 264 -16.65 4.21 6.57
C THR A 264 -16.93 4.19 5.08
N ALA A 265 -17.76 3.23 4.64
CA ALA A 265 -18.18 3.13 3.23
C ALA A 265 -18.98 4.36 2.79
N ASP A 266 -19.86 4.88 3.63
CA ASP A 266 -20.67 6.07 3.33
C ASP A 266 -19.79 7.32 3.12
N ALA A 267 -18.76 7.49 3.96
CA ALA A 267 -17.82 8.60 3.81
C ALA A 267 -16.98 8.46 2.53
N LEU A 268 -16.54 7.25 2.19
CA LEU A 268 -15.82 6.97 0.95
C LEU A 268 -16.69 7.26 -0.27
N ILE A 269 -17.90 6.71 -0.32
CA ILE A 269 -18.87 6.90 -1.41
C ILE A 269 -19.27 8.37 -1.57
N GLY A 270 -19.37 9.10 -0.45
CA GLY A 270 -19.69 10.54 -0.48
C GLY A 270 -18.52 11.46 -0.80
N GLY A 271 -17.29 10.96 -0.75
CA GLY A 271 -16.08 11.76 -0.87
C GLY A 271 -15.32 11.59 -2.20
N VAL A 272 -15.68 10.60 -3.02
CA VAL A 272 -15.03 10.34 -4.32
C VAL A 272 -16.05 9.89 -5.36
N GLU A 273 -15.71 10.00 -6.65
CA GLU A 273 -16.56 9.54 -7.74
C GLU A 273 -16.16 8.14 -8.27
N GLY A 274 -15.13 7.54 -7.68
CA GLY A 274 -14.70 6.18 -7.97
C GLY A 274 -13.41 5.83 -7.22
N GLY A 275 -13.07 4.53 -7.16
CA GLY A 275 -11.83 4.13 -6.52
C GLY A 275 -11.46 2.67 -6.71
N ILE A 276 -10.16 2.39 -6.61
CA ILE A 276 -9.60 1.03 -6.64
C ILE A 276 -8.68 0.85 -5.44
N PHE A 277 -8.90 -0.23 -4.69
CA PHE A 277 -8.09 -0.67 -3.56
C PHE A 277 -7.52 -2.05 -3.85
N ALA A 278 -6.24 -2.13 -4.14
CA ALA A 278 -5.55 -3.37 -4.49
C ALA A 278 -4.74 -3.89 -3.30
N GLY A 279 -4.85 -5.19 -3.01
CA GLY A 279 -4.05 -5.84 -1.98
C GLY A 279 -4.13 -5.18 -0.60
N THR A 280 -5.33 -4.82 -0.17
CA THR A 280 -5.54 -4.17 1.13
C THR A 280 -5.03 -5.05 2.27
N PRO A 281 -4.14 -4.55 3.15
CA PRO A 281 -3.59 -5.34 4.26
C PRO A 281 -4.66 -5.92 5.18
N ALA A 282 -4.41 -7.15 5.64
CA ALA A 282 -5.27 -7.82 6.61
C ALA A 282 -5.53 -6.94 7.84
N GLY A 283 -6.78 -6.87 8.29
CA GLY A 283 -7.17 -6.09 9.46
C GLY A 283 -7.45 -4.61 9.20
N THR A 284 -7.31 -4.11 7.97
CA THR A 284 -7.78 -2.77 7.60
C THR A 284 -9.26 -2.61 7.97
N PRO A 285 -9.62 -1.60 8.79
CA PRO A 285 -10.94 -1.55 9.41
C PRO A 285 -12.11 -1.55 8.42
N LEU A 286 -12.05 -0.73 7.37
CA LEU A 286 -13.13 -0.59 6.40
C LEU A 286 -13.36 -1.88 5.59
N SER A 287 -12.32 -2.46 5.01
CA SER A 287 -12.45 -3.73 4.26
C SER A 287 -12.90 -4.88 5.17
N THR A 288 -12.41 -4.93 6.42
CA THR A 288 -12.85 -5.92 7.41
C THR A 288 -14.35 -5.76 7.74
N GLN A 289 -14.82 -4.52 7.90
CA GLN A 289 -16.23 -4.23 8.16
C GLN A 289 -17.11 -4.64 6.96
N LEU A 290 -16.70 -4.30 5.75
CA LEU A 290 -17.43 -4.68 4.52
C LEU A 290 -17.54 -6.20 4.38
N ARG A 291 -16.41 -6.93 4.55
CA ARG A 291 -16.46 -8.41 4.53
C ARG A 291 -17.35 -9.01 5.62
N ALA A 292 -17.39 -8.41 6.81
CA ALA A 292 -18.27 -8.86 7.89
C ALA A 292 -19.77 -8.64 7.57
N GLN A 293 -20.09 -7.71 6.66
CA GLN A 293 -21.45 -7.41 6.20
C GLN A 293 -21.83 -8.18 4.93
N ARG A 294 -20.97 -9.07 4.43
CA ARG A 294 -21.27 -9.81 3.20
C ARG A 294 -22.55 -10.64 3.31
N ASP A 295 -23.19 -10.83 2.18
CA ASP A 295 -24.39 -11.64 2.07
C ASP A 295 -24.11 -13.10 2.43
N PRO A 296 -25.03 -13.76 3.16
CA PRO A 296 -24.86 -15.15 3.55
C PRO A 296 -24.63 -16.08 2.36
N GLY A 297 -23.59 -16.90 2.42
CA GLY A 297 -23.26 -17.88 1.39
C GLY A 297 -22.29 -17.39 0.32
N THR A 298 -21.91 -16.10 0.32
CA THR A 298 -20.88 -15.58 -0.59
C THR A 298 -19.47 -15.91 -0.07
N PRO A 299 -18.48 -16.11 -0.99
CA PRO A 299 -17.11 -16.38 -0.61
C PRO A 299 -16.50 -15.22 0.18
N VAL A 300 -15.53 -15.50 1.06
CA VAL A 300 -14.81 -14.45 1.78
C VAL A 300 -13.85 -13.68 0.88
N VAL A 301 -13.40 -14.30 -0.21
CA VAL A 301 -12.44 -13.67 -1.16
C VAL A 301 -13.19 -12.70 -2.09
N GLU A 302 -14.37 -13.07 -2.55
CA GLU A 302 -15.25 -12.23 -3.38
C GLU A 302 -16.61 -12.06 -2.70
N PRO A 303 -16.64 -11.32 -1.59
CA PRO A 303 -17.88 -11.10 -0.86
C PRO A 303 -18.84 -10.20 -1.64
N VAL A 304 -20.10 -10.57 -1.71
CA VAL A 304 -21.17 -9.67 -2.16
C VAL A 304 -21.69 -8.90 -0.95
N VAL A 305 -21.76 -7.58 -1.05
CA VAL A 305 -22.24 -6.70 0.03
C VAL A 305 -23.43 -5.91 -0.48
N SER A 306 -24.60 -6.54 -0.54
CA SER A 306 -25.83 -5.92 -1.11
C SER A 306 -26.27 -4.65 -0.37
N THR A 307 -25.84 -4.43 0.85
CA THR A 307 -26.10 -3.21 1.63
C THR A 307 -25.28 -2.00 1.15
N VAL A 308 -24.19 -2.24 0.39
CA VAL A 308 -23.31 -1.21 -0.18
C VAL A 308 -23.02 -1.59 -1.64
N PRO A 309 -24.00 -1.49 -2.55
CA PRO A 309 -23.88 -1.99 -3.93
C PRO A 309 -22.82 -1.27 -4.77
N GLN A 310 -22.34 -0.11 -4.32
CA GLN A 310 -21.24 0.63 -4.93
C GLN A 310 -19.89 -0.07 -4.77
N VAL A 311 -19.77 -1.01 -3.84
CA VAL A 311 -18.52 -1.74 -3.54
C VAL A 311 -18.59 -3.13 -4.15
N GLN A 312 -17.55 -3.49 -4.93
CA GLN A 312 -17.37 -4.83 -5.48
C GLN A 312 -15.98 -5.37 -5.12
N PHE A 313 -15.89 -6.66 -4.89
CA PHE A 313 -14.64 -7.37 -4.62
C PHE A 313 -14.33 -8.34 -5.76
N PHE A 314 -13.08 -8.38 -6.18
CA PHE A 314 -12.60 -9.18 -7.28
C PHE A 314 -11.33 -9.93 -6.90
N ALA A 315 -11.25 -11.20 -7.27
CA ALA A 315 -10.12 -12.07 -6.93
C ALA A 315 -8.98 -12.02 -7.95
N ASP A 316 -9.25 -11.56 -9.17
CA ASP A 316 -8.29 -11.51 -10.27
C ASP A 316 -8.80 -10.62 -11.42
N ALA A 317 -7.97 -10.43 -12.46
CA ALA A 317 -8.31 -9.63 -13.63
C ALA A 317 -9.52 -10.21 -14.41
N ALA A 318 -9.65 -11.54 -14.46
CA ALA A 318 -10.75 -12.19 -15.16
C ALA A 318 -12.10 -11.90 -14.47
N SER A 319 -12.15 -11.94 -13.14
CA SER A 319 -13.36 -11.64 -12.39
C SER A 319 -13.85 -10.20 -12.57
N VAL A 320 -12.93 -9.25 -12.79
CA VAL A 320 -13.29 -7.87 -13.16
C VAL A 320 -13.81 -7.82 -14.60
N ALA A 321 -13.08 -8.40 -15.56
CA ALA A 321 -13.40 -8.35 -17.00
C ALA A 321 -14.72 -9.05 -17.34
N GLU A 322 -15.09 -10.09 -16.60
CA GLU A 322 -16.31 -10.88 -16.79
C GLU A 322 -17.49 -10.37 -15.97
N PHE A 323 -17.30 -9.32 -15.16
CA PHE A 323 -18.37 -8.80 -14.29
C PHE A 323 -19.52 -8.24 -15.12
N ALA A 324 -20.72 -8.77 -14.90
CA ALA A 324 -21.96 -8.38 -15.59
C ALA A 324 -23.06 -7.94 -14.65
N GLY A 325 -22.75 -7.74 -13.38
CA GLY A 325 -23.69 -7.30 -12.35
C GLY A 325 -24.05 -5.82 -12.44
N GLU A 326 -25.09 -5.41 -11.74
CA GLU A 326 -25.39 -4.00 -11.55
C GLU A 326 -24.35 -3.38 -10.59
N TRP A 327 -23.76 -2.28 -10.98
CA TRP A 327 -22.78 -1.57 -10.18
C TRP A 327 -23.01 -0.05 -10.23
N PRO A 328 -23.78 0.50 -9.30
CA PRO A 328 -24.11 1.91 -9.28
C PRO A 328 -22.89 2.77 -8.92
N ALA A 329 -22.82 3.98 -9.47
CA ALA A 329 -21.80 4.94 -9.11
C ALA A 329 -22.05 5.54 -7.70
N PRO A 330 -20.98 6.00 -7.02
CA PRO A 330 -19.59 5.85 -7.40
C PRO A 330 -19.13 4.40 -7.27
N ARG A 331 -18.34 3.90 -8.22
CA ARG A 331 -17.89 2.52 -8.25
C ARG A 331 -16.58 2.36 -7.51
N ILE A 332 -16.56 1.46 -6.54
CA ILE A 332 -15.39 1.17 -5.69
C ILE A 332 -15.01 -0.31 -5.85
N ALA A 333 -13.85 -0.56 -6.44
CA ALA A 333 -13.29 -1.90 -6.62
C ALA A 333 -12.31 -2.25 -5.50
N PHE A 334 -12.44 -3.45 -4.92
CA PHE A 334 -11.41 -4.09 -4.12
C PHE A 334 -10.82 -5.24 -4.93
N LEU A 335 -9.53 -5.16 -5.23
CA LEU A 335 -8.78 -6.20 -5.94
C LEU A 335 -7.98 -6.99 -4.90
N GLU A 336 -8.29 -8.29 -4.73
CA GLU A 336 -7.75 -9.08 -3.62
C GLU A 336 -7.53 -10.53 -4.02
N HIS A 337 -6.33 -10.83 -4.52
CA HIS A 337 -5.98 -12.20 -4.90
C HIS A 337 -6.14 -13.16 -3.73
N GLY A 338 -6.77 -14.30 -3.98
CA GLY A 338 -7.02 -15.29 -2.94
C GLY A 338 -5.75 -15.91 -2.33
N ASN A 339 -4.60 -15.77 -3.00
CA ASN A 339 -3.28 -16.22 -2.55
C ASN A 339 -2.36 -15.08 -2.09
N ASP A 340 -2.87 -13.84 -1.94
CA ASP A 340 -2.09 -12.72 -1.43
C ASP A 340 -1.91 -12.81 0.10
N PRO A 341 -0.70 -13.06 0.61
CA PRO A 341 -0.48 -13.16 2.05
C PRO A 341 -0.67 -11.82 2.77
N VAL A 342 -0.55 -10.68 2.10
CA VAL A 342 -0.77 -9.35 2.70
C VAL A 342 -2.24 -9.16 3.05
N VAL A 343 -3.13 -9.64 2.21
CA VAL A 343 -4.59 -9.55 2.41
C VAL A 343 -5.10 -10.55 3.45
N TRP A 344 -4.54 -11.77 3.48
CA TRP A 344 -5.15 -12.88 4.21
C TRP A 344 -4.44 -13.28 5.49
N MET A 345 -3.27 -12.71 5.78
CA MET A 345 -2.50 -13.04 6.95
C MET A 345 -2.71 -12.05 8.09
N ASP A 346 -3.37 -12.48 9.15
CA ASP A 346 -3.39 -11.81 10.44
C ASP A 346 -2.72 -12.67 11.54
N PHE A 347 -2.45 -12.10 12.70
CA PHE A 347 -1.82 -12.83 13.80
C PHE A 347 -2.62 -14.02 14.33
N SER A 348 -3.93 -14.09 14.08
CA SER A 348 -4.76 -15.21 14.54
C SER A 348 -4.42 -16.51 13.83
N ILE A 349 -3.82 -16.46 12.63
CA ILE A 349 -3.41 -17.63 11.84
C ILE A 349 -2.40 -18.54 12.58
N PHE A 350 -1.69 -18.01 13.58
CA PHE A 350 -0.78 -18.81 14.39
C PHE A 350 -1.48 -19.81 15.32
N TYR A 351 -2.75 -19.57 15.65
CA TYR A 351 -3.48 -20.40 16.61
C TYR A 351 -4.93 -20.67 16.21
N ARG A 352 -5.48 -19.99 15.22
CA ARG A 352 -6.87 -20.13 14.76
C ARG A 352 -6.91 -20.39 13.25
N LYS A 353 -7.71 -21.39 12.82
CA LYS A 353 -7.96 -21.63 11.40
C LYS A 353 -8.67 -20.43 10.78
N PRO A 354 -8.12 -19.81 9.73
CA PRO A 354 -8.74 -18.69 9.06
C PRO A 354 -9.98 -19.15 8.27
N GLU A 355 -10.93 -18.23 8.07
CA GLU A 355 -12.18 -18.52 7.37
C GLU A 355 -11.95 -18.92 5.90
N TRP A 356 -11.00 -18.27 5.22
CA TRP A 356 -10.66 -18.58 3.83
C TRP A 356 -10.12 -20.00 3.59
N LEU A 357 -9.75 -20.76 4.66
CA LEU A 357 -9.44 -22.19 4.60
C LEU A 357 -10.64 -23.09 4.95
N ALA A 358 -11.81 -22.51 5.24
CA ALA A 358 -13.00 -23.31 5.49
C ALA A 358 -13.53 -23.96 4.19
N ALA A 359 -14.33 -25.00 4.33
CA ALA A 359 -14.97 -25.66 3.19
C ALA A 359 -15.90 -24.66 2.47
N GLY A 360 -15.76 -24.54 1.15
CA GLY A 360 -16.55 -23.64 0.32
C GLY A 360 -16.11 -22.16 0.39
N GLN A 361 -15.04 -21.82 1.14
CA GLN A 361 -14.52 -20.46 1.24
C GLN A 361 -13.12 -20.32 0.63
N ARG A 362 -12.52 -21.43 0.23
CA ARG A 362 -11.16 -21.45 -0.32
C ARG A 362 -11.15 -20.92 -1.75
N SER A 363 -10.26 -19.95 -2.03
CA SER A 363 -9.99 -19.51 -3.38
C SER A 363 -9.37 -20.63 -4.22
N PRO A 364 -9.68 -20.73 -5.52
CA PRO A 364 -8.99 -21.62 -6.46
C PRO A 364 -7.47 -21.39 -6.54
N ALA A 365 -7.00 -20.19 -6.22
CA ALA A 365 -5.57 -19.84 -6.17
C ALA A 365 -4.81 -20.49 -5.00
N ILE A 366 -5.52 -21.13 -4.03
CA ILE A 366 -4.92 -21.80 -2.88
C ILE A 366 -4.98 -23.31 -3.06
N SER A 367 -3.85 -23.98 -2.90
CA SER A 367 -3.76 -25.45 -3.02
C SER A 367 -4.82 -26.18 -2.17
N ASP A 368 -5.51 -27.14 -2.77
CA ASP A 368 -6.46 -28.01 -2.09
C ASP A 368 -5.81 -28.85 -0.98
N GLN A 369 -4.49 -29.08 -1.06
CA GLN A 369 -3.74 -29.83 -0.07
C GLN A 369 -3.36 -29.01 1.17
N MET A 370 -3.55 -27.66 1.12
CA MET A 370 -3.23 -26.82 2.25
C MET A 370 -4.16 -27.13 3.44
N VAL A 371 -3.57 -27.48 4.57
CA VAL A 371 -4.27 -27.73 5.83
C VAL A 371 -3.79 -26.78 6.90
N PHE A 372 -4.69 -26.38 7.77
CA PHE A 372 -4.33 -25.54 8.91
C PHE A 372 -3.59 -26.36 9.97
N ILE A 373 -2.37 -25.95 10.30
CA ILE A 373 -1.57 -26.49 11.41
C ILE A 373 -1.12 -25.29 12.25
N PRO A 374 -1.56 -25.15 13.51
CA PRO A 374 -1.17 -24.05 14.39
C PRO A 374 0.36 -23.85 14.40
N LEU A 375 0.79 -22.61 14.45
CA LEU A 375 2.18 -22.14 14.29
C LEU A 375 2.78 -22.38 12.90
N VAL A 376 2.62 -23.56 12.29
CA VAL A 376 3.23 -23.88 10.98
C VAL A 376 2.61 -23.02 9.88
N THR A 377 1.28 -22.94 9.83
CA THR A 377 0.58 -22.11 8.85
C THR A 377 0.92 -20.63 9.01
N GLY A 378 1.06 -20.13 10.25
CA GLY A 378 1.51 -18.76 10.50
C GLY A 378 2.95 -18.51 10.04
N LEU A 379 3.87 -19.45 10.29
CA LEU A 379 5.25 -19.34 9.80
C LEU A 379 5.34 -19.42 8.27
N GLN A 380 4.50 -20.24 7.65
CA GLN A 380 4.39 -20.30 6.19
C GLN A 380 3.91 -18.96 5.64
N GLY A 381 2.83 -18.38 6.19
CA GLY A 381 2.34 -17.07 5.78
C GLY A 381 3.37 -15.95 5.92
N LEU A 382 4.22 -15.96 6.97
CA LEU A 382 5.34 -15.02 7.08
C LEU A 382 6.38 -15.21 5.97
N ALA A 383 6.66 -16.47 5.58
CA ALA A 383 7.57 -16.74 4.48
C ALA A 383 6.96 -16.32 3.13
N ASP A 384 5.68 -16.58 2.93
CA ASP A 384 4.94 -16.18 1.72
C ASP A 384 4.86 -14.65 1.61
N MET A 385 4.67 -13.92 2.74
CA MET A 385 4.69 -12.45 2.78
C MET A 385 6.03 -11.87 2.31
N ALA A 386 7.15 -12.50 2.68
CA ALA A 386 8.47 -12.08 2.21
C ALA A 386 8.69 -12.33 0.70
N MET A 387 7.83 -13.10 0.05
CA MET A 387 7.89 -13.47 -1.37
C MET A 387 6.66 -13.00 -2.14
N ALA A 388 5.79 -12.19 -1.54
CA ALA A 388 4.49 -11.82 -2.08
C ALA A 388 4.53 -11.12 -3.45
N GLU A 389 5.63 -10.39 -3.72
CA GLU A 389 5.89 -9.70 -5.00
C GLU A 389 6.73 -10.53 -5.98
N GLY A 390 7.36 -11.63 -5.52
CA GLY A 390 8.20 -12.52 -6.33
C GLY A 390 7.41 -13.63 -7.03
N VAL A 391 6.20 -13.34 -7.50
CA VAL A 391 5.26 -14.28 -8.13
C VAL A 391 4.90 -13.77 -9.55
N PRO A 392 4.30 -14.61 -10.42
CA PRO A 392 3.76 -14.16 -11.69
C PRO A 392 2.75 -13.02 -11.55
N ASP A 393 2.54 -12.27 -12.62
CA ASP A 393 1.51 -11.25 -12.67
C ASP A 393 0.12 -11.86 -12.39
N ASP A 394 -0.81 -11.02 -11.92
CA ASP A 394 -2.16 -11.42 -11.50
C ASP A 394 -2.16 -12.53 -10.42
N ALA A 395 -1.15 -12.51 -9.53
CA ALA A 395 -1.04 -13.43 -8.40
C ALA A 395 -0.32 -12.80 -7.21
N GLY A 396 -0.52 -13.35 -6.01
CA GLY A 396 0.09 -12.83 -4.78
C GLY A 396 -0.23 -11.35 -4.60
N HIS A 397 0.80 -10.53 -4.36
CA HIS A 397 0.63 -9.08 -4.14
C HIS A 397 0.94 -8.24 -5.39
N ARG A 398 0.61 -8.75 -6.59
CA ARG A 398 0.82 -8.09 -7.89
C ARG A 398 -0.52 -7.89 -8.60
N TYR A 399 -0.97 -6.64 -8.70
CA TYR A 399 -2.31 -6.27 -9.15
C TYR A 399 -2.34 -5.45 -10.44
N GLY A 400 -1.19 -5.21 -11.05
CA GLY A 400 -1.07 -4.31 -12.20
C GLY A 400 -2.07 -4.62 -13.31
N ASP A 401 -2.18 -5.87 -13.73
CA ASP A 401 -3.06 -6.30 -14.81
C ASP A 401 -4.53 -6.10 -14.48
N ALA A 402 -4.94 -6.43 -13.26
CA ALA A 402 -6.32 -6.27 -12.80
C ALA A 402 -6.76 -4.79 -12.75
N THR A 403 -5.82 -3.86 -12.53
CA THR A 403 -6.14 -2.43 -12.43
C THR A 403 -6.64 -1.84 -13.75
N PHE A 404 -6.15 -2.33 -14.90
CA PHE A 404 -6.63 -1.90 -16.21
C PHE A 404 -8.14 -2.18 -16.38
N PHE A 405 -8.57 -3.41 -16.11
CA PHE A 405 -9.98 -3.78 -16.18
C PHE A 405 -10.83 -3.05 -15.14
N ALA A 406 -10.30 -2.87 -13.94
CA ALA A 406 -11.00 -2.15 -12.89
C ALA A 406 -11.22 -0.67 -13.24
N TRP A 407 -10.25 0.01 -13.88
CA TRP A 407 -10.42 1.37 -14.35
C TRP A 407 -11.50 1.48 -15.43
N ILE A 408 -11.59 0.52 -16.38
CA ILE A 408 -12.67 0.49 -17.38
C ILE A 408 -14.04 0.49 -16.69
N GLU A 409 -14.20 -0.29 -15.64
CA GLU A 409 -15.46 -0.37 -14.89
C GLU A 409 -15.70 0.87 -14.03
N VAL A 410 -14.68 1.41 -13.38
CA VAL A 410 -14.80 2.53 -12.43
C VAL A 410 -15.00 3.88 -13.16
N THR A 411 -14.22 4.15 -14.21
CA THR A 411 -14.19 5.46 -14.89
C THR A 411 -14.74 5.43 -16.31
N GLY A 412 -14.99 4.24 -16.85
CA GLY A 412 -15.33 4.06 -18.25
C GLY A 412 -14.10 3.87 -19.14
N ASN A 413 -14.34 3.52 -20.38
CA ASN A 413 -13.30 3.24 -21.39
C ASN A 413 -12.94 4.44 -22.29
N GLY A 414 -13.31 5.66 -21.90
CA GLY A 414 -13.03 6.86 -22.70
C GLY A 414 -13.67 6.87 -24.11
N GLY A 415 -14.60 5.96 -24.40
CA GLY A 415 -15.18 5.78 -25.74
C GLY A 415 -14.27 5.01 -26.73
N LEU A 416 -13.19 4.42 -26.24
CA LEU A 416 -12.24 3.64 -27.06
C LEU A 416 -12.87 2.37 -27.63
N SER A 417 -12.43 1.98 -28.83
CA SER A 417 -12.83 0.71 -29.45
C SER A 417 -12.19 -0.48 -28.75
N GLN A 418 -12.79 -1.68 -28.85
CA GLN A 418 -12.21 -2.90 -28.30
C GLN A 418 -10.77 -3.14 -28.81
N ALA A 419 -10.51 -2.87 -30.08
CA ALA A 419 -9.17 -3.01 -30.66
C ALA A 419 -8.15 -2.03 -30.03
N ALA A 420 -8.58 -0.85 -29.58
CA ALA A 420 -7.72 0.06 -28.81
C ALA A 420 -7.48 -0.47 -27.39
N LEU A 421 -8.52 -0.97 -26.72
CA LEU A 421 -8.39 -1.59 -25.39
C LEU A 421 -7.43 -2.79 -25.41
N ASP A 422 -7.52 -3.67 -26.43
CA ASP A 422 -6.63 -4.82 -26.59
C ASP A 422 -5.16 -4.39 -26.76
N ARG A 423 -4.90 -3.27 -27.47
CA ARG A 423 -3.54 -2.73 -27.60
C ARG A 423 -3.03 -2.13 -26.30
N ILE A 424 -3.88 -1.40 -25.59
CA ILE A 424 -3.53 -0.86 -24.26
C ILE A 424 -3.18 -2.00 -23.32
N GLN A 425 -4.02 -3.03 -23.23
CA GLN A 425 -3.75 -4.20 -22.40
C GLN A 425 -2.39 -4.83 -22.77
N THR A 426 -2.10 -5.01 -24.07
CA THR A 426 -0.80 -5.55 -24.50
C THR A 426 0.38 -4.71 -24.02
N VAL A 427 0.24 -3.38 -23.95
CA VAL A 427 1.28 -2.49 -23.43
C VAL A 427 1.42 -2.62 -21.92
N ILE A 428 0.31 -2.68 -21.18
CA ILE A 428 0.29 -2.81 -19.73
C ILE A 428 0.86 -4.16 -19.29
N ASP A 429 0.48 -5.25 -19.95
CA ASP A 429 0.99 -6.61 -19.68
C ASP A 429 2.49 -6.75 -19.98
N ALA A 430 3.05 -5.90 -20.86
CA ALA A 430 4.47 -5.90 -21.18
C ALA A 430 5.36 -5.15 -20.17
N TYR A 431 4.77 -4.51 -19.15
CA TYR A 431 5.55 -3.84 -18.12
C TYR A 431 6.32 -4.88 -17.31
N ASP A 432 7.65 -4.75 -17.32
CA ASP A 432 8.50 -5.54 -16.43
C ASP A 432 8.35 -5.01 -15.00
N THR A 433 7.40 -5.59 -14.31
CA THR A 433 7.05 -5.23 -12.94
C THR A 433 7.90 -5.99 -11.92
N GLU A 434 9.18 -6.30 -12.23
CA GLU A 434 10.12 -6.64 -11.17
C GLU A 434 10.19 -5.46 -10.20
N ALA A 435 9.18 -5.40 -9.31
CA ALA A 435 9.25 -4.53 -8.16
C ALA A 435 10.54 -4.86 -7.41
N PRO A 436 11.46 -3.91 -7.21
CA PRO A 436 12.69 -4.21 -6.52
C PRO A 436 12.35 -4.71 -5.12
N ILE A 437 12.68 -5.97 -4.85
CA ILE A 437 12.51 -6.62 -3.54
C ILE A 437 13.00 -5.66 -2.44
N GLY A 438 12.12 -5.27 -1.52
CA GLY A 438 12.44 -4.39 -0.39
C GLY A 438 12.12 -2.91 -0.60
N GLN A 439 11.04 -2.61 -1.27
CA GLN A 439 10.45 -1.27 -1.35
C GLN A 439 9.65 -0.89 -0.12
#